data_f8977c326fd25f024614ea1940ee11b6
#
_entry.id   f8977c326fd25f024614ea1940ee11b6
#
_cell.length_a   1.000
_cell.length_b   1.000
_cell.length_c   1.000
_cell.angle_alpha   90.00
_cell.angle_beta   90.00
_cell.angle_gamma   90.00
#
_symmetry.space_group_name_H-M   'P 1'
#
loop_
_entity.id
_entity.type
_entity.pdbx_description
1 polymer ?
#
loop_
_entity_poly.entity_id
_entity_poly.type
_entity_poly.pdbx_seq_one_letter_code
_entity_poly.pdbx_strand_id
1 'polypeptide(L)'
;MIQVTIDGKGYEYPENCSYYEIAKDFEKTMDAPIVLVKVDGRLRELHKQLKKKCELEFVTTKDEIGHKTYQRSLSLLLVKAVYHVGGYDKIRHVMLHFSAGSGFFYTVDGDITLNQAFLDEVKAYMHEQVEKAVPIYKRSVDTHEARERFRLHGMTDKDRLFRYRRVSRVNLYSLGDFEDYYYGFMTYDTSYLKYFDLYLYDDGFVLQMPEKKAPETVPAANLSPKVFQVQRESERWGEQMGISTVADLNERITKGNIQQMMLIAEALQEQKIAKIAEQIAERKQVKFVLIAGPSSSGKTTFCNRLSIQLSAHGLTPHPISLDNYYVNRVDTPRDENGDYDFECLEALDIELLNRDMTALLNGERVELPYFNFKTGKRCLLYTSDAADDL
;
A
#
# COMPACT_ATOMS: atom_id res chain seq x y z
N MET A 1 40.76 -14.87 -2.93
CA MET A 1 39.46 -15.42 -2.42
C MET A 1 39.06 -14.64 -1.18
N ILE A 2 37.82 -14.35 -1.01
CA ILE A 2 37.23 -13.64 0.14
C ILE A 2 36.29 -14.62 0.85
N GLN A 3 36.43 -14.70 2.16
CA GLN A 3 35.59 -15.55 3.00
C GLN A 3 34.22 -14.89 3.21
N VAL A 4 33.16 -15.66 3.00
CA VAL A 4 31.77 -15.28 3.18
C VAL A 4 31.10 -16.27 4.11
N THR A 5 30.37 -15.80 5.12
CA THR A 5 29.57 -16.65 6.00
C THR A 5 28.11 -16.60 5.56
N ILE A 6 27.51 -17.79 5.30
CA ILE A 6 26.10 -17.92 4.92
C ILE A 6 25.49 -19.01 5.81
N ASP A 7 24.44 -18.70 6.54
CA ASP A 7 23.79 -19.60 7.50
C ASP A 7 24.80 -20.27 8.47
N GLY A 8 25.77 -19.48 8.96
CA GLY A 8 26.81 -19.92 9.90
C GLY A 8 27.93 -20.78 9.26
N LYS A 9 27.88 -21.06 7.95
CA LYS A 9 28.90 -21.83 7.21
C LYS A 9 29.81 -20.90 6.43
N GLY A 10 31.11 -21.22 6.38
CA GLY A 10 32.12 -20.45 5.62
C GLY A 10 32.22 -20.94 4.18
N TYR A 11 32.22 -19.99 3.26
CA TYR A 11 32.44 -20.19 1.81
C TYR A 11 33.54 -19.24 1.32
N GLU A 12 34.15 -19.54 0.19
CA GLU A 12 35.17 -18.69 -0.43
C GLU A 12 34.79 -18.31 -1.84
N TYR A 13 34.78 -17.03 -2.14
CA TYR A 13 34.48 -16.49 -3.47
C TYR A 13 35.57 -15.54 -3.97
N PRO A 14 35.73 -15.39 -5.29
CA PRO A 14 36.65 -14.42 -5.86
C PRO A 14 36.31 -12.99 -5.41
N GLU A 15 37.33 -12.15 -5.26
CA GLU A 15 37.13 -10.71 -5.08
C GLU A 15 36.39 -10.13 -6.30
N ASN A 16 35.47 -9.20 -6.07
CA ASN A 16 34.57 -8.60 -7.07
C ASN A 16 33.57 -9.56 -7.72
N CYS A 17 33.40 -10.79 -7.22
CA CYS A 17 32.27 -11.64 -7.56
C CYS A 17 30.96 -10.91 -7.23
N SER A 18 29.97 -10.94 -8.11
CA SER A 18 28.67 -10.34 -7.84
C SER A 18 27.89 -11.16 -6.83
N TYR A 19 27.02 -10.53 -6.05
CA TYR A 19 26.10 -11.29 -5.18
C TYR A 19 25.13 -12.15 -5.97
N TYR A 20 24.89 -11.85 -7.24
CA TYR A 20 24.12 -12.69 -8.15
C TYR A 20 24.80 -14.05 -8.40
N GLU A 21 26.10 -14.05 -8.68
CA GLU A 21 26.85 -15.28 -8.86
C GLU A 21 26.84 -16.14 -7.59
N ILE A 22 27.01 -15.52 -6.42
CA ILE A 22 26.89 -16.21 -5.14
C ILE A 22 25.48 -16.78 -4.93
N ALA A 23 24.43 -15.97 -5.19
CA ALA A 23 23.05 -16.40 -5.02
C ALA A 23 22.68 -17.61 -5.89
N LYS A 24 23.23 -17.70 -7.11
CA LYS A 24 23.01 -18.85 -8.02
C LYS A 24 23.40 -20.21 -7.41
N ASP A 25 24.45 -20.24 -6.61
CA ASP A 25 24.89 -21.48 -5.96
C ASP A 25 23.88 -21.99 -4.93
N PHE A 26 23.04 -21.08 -4.39
CA PHE A 26 22.04 -21.38 -3.35
C PHE A 26 20.59 -21.40 -3.86
N GLU A 27 20.33 -20.98 -5.10
CA GLU A 27 18.97 -20.83 -5.62
C GLU A 27 18.17 -22.14 -5.57
N LYS A 28 18.84 -23.30 -5.78
CA LYS A 28 18.20 -24.62 -5.71
C LYS A 28 17.87 -25.09 -4.30
N THR A 29 18.42 -24.45 -3.29
CA THR A 29 18.17 -24.78 -1.86
C THR A 29 17.11 -23.90 -1.24
N MET A 30 16.71 -22.84 -1.94
CA MET A 30 15.68 -21.92 -1.50
C MET A 30 14.31 -22.32 -2.06
N ASP A 31 13.27 -21.98 -1.31
CA ASP A 31 11.86 -22.26 -1.64
C ASP A 31 11.21 -21.16 -2.49
N ALA A 32 11.98 -20.10 -2.82
CA ALA A 32 11.57 -19.00 -3.68
C ALA A 32 12.80 -18.28 -4.26
N PRO A 33 12.66 -17.54 -5.39
CA PRO A 33 13.77 -16.83 -6.03
C PRO A 33 14.44 -15.81 -5.10
N ILE A 34 15.78 -15.82 -5.07
CA ILE A 34 16.59 -14.86 -4.33
C ILE A 34 16.64 -13.55 -5.12
N VAL A 35 16.14 -12.46 -4.56
CA VAL A 35 16.08 -11.15 -5.25
C VAL A 35 17.02 -10.10 -4.67
N LEU A 36 17.42 -10.24 -3.41
CA LEU A 36 18.36 -9.35 -2.72
C LEU A 36 19.24 -10.16 -1.77
N VAL A 37 20.27 -9.50 -1.23
CA VAL A 37 21.05 -10.03 -0.11
C VAL A 37 21.16 -8.98 1.01
N LYS A 38 21.25 -9.43 2.26
CA LYS A 38 21.77 -8.60 3.37
C LYS A 38 23.23 -8.91 3.53
N VAL A 39 24.06 -7.89 3.52
CA VAL A 39 25.50 -7.93 3.73
C VAL A 39 25.79 -7.26 5.07
N ASP A 40 26.23 -8.01 6.05
CA ASP A 40 26.40 -7.53 7.43
C ASP A 40 25.12 -6.79 7.91
N GLY A 41 23.93 -7.40 7.71
CA GLY A 41 22.61 -6.85 8.05
C GLY A 41 22.09 -5.72 7.14
N ARG A 42 22.84 -5.30 6.11
CA ARG A 42 22.44 -4.22 5.19
C ARG A 42 22.01 -4.75 3.83
N LEU A 43 20.82 -4.39 3.39
CA LEU A 43 20.28 -4.78 2.08
C LEU A 43 21.14 -4.28 0.92
N ARG A 44 21.37 -5.19 -0.05
CA ARG A 44 22.07 -4.93 -1.31
C ARG A 44 21.37 -5.63 -2.46
N GLU A 45 21.43 -4.99 -3.63
CA GLU A 45 21.01 -5.57 -4.91
C GLU A 45 22.07 -6.57 -5.41
N LEU A 46 21.63 -7.59 -6.12
CA LEU A 46 22.47 -8.71 -6.53
C LEU A 46 23.61 -8.33 -7.51
N HIS A 47 23.50 -7.22 -8.24
CA HIS A 47 24.58 -6.72 -9.11
C HIS A 47 25.74 -6.07 -8.36
N LYS A 48 25.62 -5.87 -7.04
CA LYS A 48 26.74 -5.39 -6.23
C LYS A 48 27.78 -6.48 -6.04
N GLN A 49 29.03 -6.06 -5.83
CA GLN A 49 30.18 -6.95 -5.79
C GLN A 49 30.69 -7.18 -4.37
N LEU A 50 31.16 -8.38 -4.13
CA LEU A 50 31.87 -8.78 -2.92
C LEU A 50 33.25 -8.11 -2.86
N LYS A 51 33.51 -7.31 -1.81
CA LYS A 51 34.78 -6.56 -1.67
C LYS A 51 35.58 -6.90 -0.40
N LYS A 52 34.95 -7.52 0.58
CA LYS A 52 35.55 -7.87 1.86
C LYS A 52 34.81 -9.03 2.51
N LYS A 53 35.45 -9.65 3.50
CA LYS A 53 34.80 -10.65 4.34
C LYS A 53 33.52 -10.10 4.93
N CYS A 54 32.44 -10.86 4.87
CA CYS A 54 31.12 -10.46 5.33
C CYS A 54 30.23 -11.67 5.63
N GLU A 55 29.14 -11.41 6.32
CA GLU A 55 28.02 -12.31 6.48
C GLU A 55 26.95 -11.99 5.44
N LEU A 56 26.40 -13.02 4.78
CA LEU A 56 25.31 -12.89 3.81
C LEU A 56 24.07 -13.63 4.29
N GLU A 57 22.93 -12.96 4.16
CA GLU A 57 21.59 -13.51 4.33
C GLU A 57 20.81 -13.26 3.04
N PHE A 58 20.24 -14.29 2.44
CA PHE A 58 19.47 -14.15 1.21
C PHE A 58 18.05 -13.65 1.51
N VAL A 59 17.52 -12.84 0.61
CA VAL A 59 16.16 -12.30 0.65
C VAL A 59 15.43 -12.76 -0.59
N THR A 60 14.36 -13.50 -0.40
CA THR A 60 13.55 -14.12 -1.45
C THR A 60 12.29 -13.32 -1.74
N THR A 61 11.54 -13.70 -2.78
CA THR A 61 10.23 -13.12 -3.10
C THR A 61 9.15 -13.41 -2.03
N LYS A 62 9.38 -14.34 -1.10
CA LYS A 62 8.51 -14.61 0.06
C LYS A 62 8.73 -13.63 1.21
N ASP A 63 9.87 -12.95 1.25
CA ASP A 63 10.13 -11.91 2.23
C ASP A 63 9.41 -10.61 1.86
N GLU A 64 8.97 -9.85 2.84
CA GLU A 64 8.24 -8.58 2.64
C GLU A 64 8.98 -7.62 1.70
N ILE A 65 10.28 -7.47 1.91
CA ILE A 65 11.11 -6.57 1.10
C ILE A 65 11.43 -7.14 -0.28
N GLY A 66 11.56 -8.46 -0.38
CA GLY A 66 11.76 -9.16 -1.65
C GLY A 66 10.52 -9.11 -2.52
N HIS A 67 9.35 -9.30 -1.93
CA HIS A 67 8.06 -9.13 -2.60
C HIS A 67 7.87 -7.71 -3.14
N LYS A 68 8.15 -6.68 -2.33
CA LYS A 68 8.13 -5.27 -2.77
C LYS A 68 9.16 -4.97 -3.86
N THR A 69 10.28 -5.69 -3.88
CA THR A 69 11.28 -5.59 -4.95
C THR A 69 10.74 -6.14 -6.26
N TYR A 70 10.09 -7.31 -6.22
CA TYR A 70 9.39 -7.89 -7.36
C TYR A 70 8.33 -6.94 -7.92
N GLN A 71 7.40 -6.48 -7.09
CA GLN A 71 6.32 -5.55 -7.48
C GLN A 71 6.85 -4.29 -8.16
N ARG A 72 7.91 -3.72 -7.63
CA ARG A 72 8.53 -2.49 -8.14
C ARG A 72 9.20 -2.71 -9.49
N SER A 73 9.91 -3.82 -9.64
CA SER A 73 10.56 -4.20 -10.90
C SER A 73 9.55 -4.50 -11.99
N LEU A 74 8.46 -5.18 -11.63
CA LEU A 74 7.36 -5.47 -12.56
C LEU A 74 6.66 -4.18 -13.01
N SER A 75 6.48 -3.20 -12.11
CA SER A 75 5.94 -1.87 -12.45
C SER A 75 6.83 -1.12 -13.44
N LEU A 76 8.17 -1.20 -13.29
CA LEU A 76 9.10 -0.60 -14.23
C LEU A 76 8.98 -1.26 -15.62
N LEU A 77 8.90 -2.59 -15.67
CA LEU A 77 8.72 -3.34 -16.92
C LEU A 77 7.39 -3.00 -17.60
N LEU A 78 6.29 -2.94 -16.82
CA LEU A 78 4.97 -2.55 -17.33
C LEU A 78 5.00 -1.16 -17.96
N VAL A 79 5.50 -0.15 -17.24
CA VAL A 79 5.53 1.22 -17.75
C VAL A 79 6.32 1.31 -19.05
N LYS A 80 7.49 0.67 -19.11
CA LYS A 80 8.25 0.55 -20.37
C LYS A 80 7.43 -0.10 -21.48
N ALA A 81 6.75 -1.21 -21.18
CA ALA A 81 5.95 -1.95 -22.16
C ALA A 81 4.80 -1.12 -22.73
N VAL A 82 4.11 -0.38 -21.88
CA VAL A 82 3.01 0.52 -22.30
C VAL A 82 3.53 1.61 -23.24
N TYR A 83 4.64 2.26 -22.91
CA TYR A 83 5.26 3.25 -23.79
C TYR A 83 5.76 2.64 -25.12
N HIS A 84 6.31 1.43 -25.08
CA HIS A 84 6.80 0.75 -26.28
C HIS A 84 5.67 0.39 -27.25
N VAL A 85 4.59 -0.18 -26.76
CA VAL A 85 3.44 -0.62 -27.57
C VAL A 85 2.60 0.58 -28.02
N GLY A 86 2.34 1.53 -27.14
CA GLY A 86 1.51 2.70 -27.46
C GLY A 86 2.22 3.80 -28.25
N GLY A 87 3.57 3.83 -28.23
CA GLY A 87 4.39 4.88 -28.83
C GLY A 87 4.74 5.99 -27.83
N TYR A 88 6.04 6.31 -27.73
CA TYR A 88 6.57 7.34 -26.83
C TYR A 88 6.07 8.76 -27.17
N ASP A 89 5.67 8.99 -28.42
CA ASP A 89 5.12 10.24 -28.90
C ASP A 89 3.61 10.39 -28.64
N LYS A 90 2.92 9.28 -28.41
CA LYS A 90 1.46 9.24 -28.19
C LYS A 90 1.07 9.18 -26.73
N ILE A 91 1.88 8.56 -25.88
CA ILE A 91 1.60 8.42 -24.45
C ILE A 91 2.23 9.58 -23.69
N ARG A 92 1.41 10.35 -23.02
CA ARG A 92 1.83 11.44 -22.14
C ARG A 92 2.22 10.92 -20.76
N HIS A 93 1.37 10.09 -20.15
CA HIS A 93 1.59 9.55 -18.80
C HIS A 93 1.03 8.14 -18.65
N VAL A 94 1.78 7.31 -17.93
CA VAL A 94 1.29 6.04 -17.34
C VAL A 94 1.28 6.24 -15.82
N MET A 95 0.10 6.23 -15.23
CA MET A 95 -0.07 6.56 -13.82
C MET A 95 -0.46 5.33 -13.02
N LEU A 96 0.32 5.01 -11.99
CA LEU A 96 -0.05 4.07 -10.95
C LEU A 96 -0.85 4.83 -9.90
N HIS A 97 -2.06 4.37 -9.59
CA HIS A 97 -2.95 5.00 -8.63
C HIS A 97 -2.85 4.37 -7.25
N PHE A 98 -3.37 3.16 -7.10
CA PHE A 98 -3.46 2.48 -5.80
C PHE A 98 -3.43 0.96 -5.95
N SER A 99 -3.31 0.28 -4.81
CA SER A 99 -3.43 -1.18 -4.76
C SER A 99 -4.87 -1.62 -4.99
N ALA A 100 -5.07 -2.56 -5.89
CA ALA A 100 -6.36 -3.10 -6.28
C ALA A 100 -6.33 -4.63 -6.17
N GLY A 101 -6.85 -5.18 -5.09
CA GLY A 101 -6.70 -6.59 -4.74
C GLY A 101 -5.22 -6.96 -4.58
N SER A 102 -4.79 -8.04 -5.23
CA SER A 102 -3.38 -8.47 -5.29
C SER A 102 -2.59 -7.78 -6.41
N GLY A 103 -3.04 -6.62 -6.89
CA GLY A 103 -2.44 -5.87 -7.98
C GLY A 103 -2.39 -4.37 -7.76
N PHE A 104 -2.08 -3.66 -8.83
CA PHE A 104 -2.10 -2.20 -8.88
C PHE A 104 -2.97 -1.70 -10.03
N PHE A 105 -3.76 -0.67 -9.77
CA PHE A 105 -4.56 0.00 -10.80
C PHE A 105 -3.75 1.08 -11.51
N TYR A 106 -3.82 1.09 -12.84
CA TYR A 106 -3.13 2.02 -13.71
C TYR A 106 -4.10 2.69 -14.68
N THR A 107 -3.79 3.92 -15.04
CA THR A 107 -4.39 4.61 -16.20
C THR A 107 -3.31 5.06 -17.16
N VAL A 108 -3.70 5.23 -18.41
CA VAL A 108 -2.84 5.79 -19.48
C VAL A 108 -3.47 7.05 -20.00
N ASP A 109 -2.74 8.14 -19.96
CA ASP A 109 -3.08 9.39 -20.64
C ASP A 109 -2.28 9.49 -21.92
N GLY A 110 -2.97 9.58 -23.04
CA GLY A 110 -2.34 9.59 -24.35
C GLY A 110 -3.35 9.49 -25.50
N ASP A 111 -2.83 9.59 -26.70
CA ASP A 111 -3.62 9.41 -27.94
C ASP A 111 -3.58 7.94 -28.37
N ILE A 112 -4.16 7.07 -27.51
CA ILE A 112 -4.28 5.64 -27.73
C ILE A 112 -5.68 5.15 -27.36
N THR A 113 -6.07 4.01 -27.91
CA THR A 113 -7.29 3.31 -27.49
C THR A 113 -6.92 2.21 -26.51
N LEU A 114 -7.19 2.42 -25.22
CA LEU A 114 -7.00 1.39 -24.21
C LEU A 114 -8.11 0.33 -24.35
N ASN A 115 -7.75 -0.85 -24.80
CA ASN A 115 -8.64 -2.00 -24.94
C ASN A 115 -7.88 -3.30 -24.64
N GLN A 116 -8.56 -4.44 -24.66
CA GLN A 116 -7.93 -5.72 -24.33
C GLN A 116 -6.84 -6.10 -25.33
N ALA A 117 -7.00 -5.83 -26.62
CA ALA A 117 -5.96 -6.10 -27.63
C ALA A 117 -4.66 -5.35 -27.33
N PHE A 118 -4.76 -4.07 -26.94
CA PHE A 118 -3.62 -3.28 -26.49
C PHE A 118 -2.92 -3.91 -25.28
N LEU A 119 -3.70 -4.34 -24.28
CA LEU A 119 -3.13 -5.01 -23.09
C LEU A 119 -2.48 -6.36 -23.43
N ASP A 120 -3.05 -7.09 -24.37
CA ASP A 120 -2.48 -8.37 -24.83
C ASP A 120 -1.13 -8.14 -25.52
N GLU A 121 -0.98 -7.08 -26.32
CA GLU A 121 0.30 -6.69 -26.92
C GLU A 121 1.31 -6.24 -25.85
N VAL A 122 0.89 -5.45 -24.86
CA VAL A 122 1.72 -5.05 -23.72
C VAL A 122 2.20 -6.29 -22.95
N LYS A 123 1.30 -7.22 -22.67
CA LYS A 123 1.61 -8.46 -21.97
C LYS A 123 2.59 -9.33 -22.76
N ALA A 124 2.38 -9.46 -24.07
CA ALA A 124 3.29 -10.19 -24.95
C ALA A 124 4.70 -9.59 -24.96
N TYR A 125 4.81 -8.25 -25.06
CA TYR A 125 6.10 -7.56 -24.96
C TYR A 125 6.78 -7.77 -23.60
N MET A 126 6.02 -7.71 -22.51
CA MET A 126 6.56 -7.97 -21.17
C MET A 126 7.15 -9.39 -21.07
N HIS A 127 6.43 -10.41 -21.55
CA HIS A 127 6.93 -11.79 -21.57
C HIS A 127 8.20 -11.93 -22.43
N GLU A 128 8.26 -11.28 -23.58
CA GLU A 128 9.46 -11.23 -24.42
C GLU A 128 10.67 -10.65 -23.66
N GLN A 129 10.47 -9.56 -22.91
CA GLN A 129 11.54 -8.98 -22.08
C GLN A 129 11.96 -9.92 -20.94
N VAL A 130 11.02 -10.66 -20.36
CA VAL A 130 11.30 -11.68 -19.32
C VAL A 130 12.16 -12.79 -19.88
N GLU A 131 11.82 -13.30 -21.07
CA GLU A 131 12.61 -14.37 -21.75
C GLU A 131 14.02 -13.90 -22.12
N LYS A 132 14.17 -12.62 -22.49
CA LYS A 132 15.48 -12.01 -22.81
C LYS A 132 16.35 -11.74 -21.59
N ALA A 133 15.82 -11.87 -20.37
CA ALA A 133 16.52 -11.58 -19.13
C ALA A 133 17.23 -10.21 -19.16
N VAL A 134 16.52 -9.16 -19.55
CA VAL A 134 17.07 -7.80 -19.71
C VAL A 134 17.51 -7.24 -18.35
N PRO A 135 18.79 -6.86 -18.18
CA PRO A 135 19.29 -6.35 -16.91
C PRO A 135 18.61 -5.06 -16.46
N ILE A 136 18.37 -4.93 -15.16
CA ILE A 136 17.89 -3.70 -14.53
C ILE A 136 19.05 -3.02 -13.82
N TYR A 137 19.52 -1.91 -14.37
CA TYR A 137 20.67 -1.19 -13.83
C TYR A 137 20.25 -0.02 -12.97
N LYS A 138 20.98 0.20 -11.90
CA LYS A 138 20.86 1.34 -11.01
C LYS A 138 22.01 2.29 -11.19
N ARG A 139 21.72 3.55 -11.46
CA ARG A 139 22.70 4.61 -11.57
C ARG A 139 22.37 5.75 -10.59
N SER A 140 23.37 6.18 -9.81
CA SER A 140 23.24 7.38 -9.00
C SER A 140 23.68 8.58 -9.83
N VAL A 141 22.78 9.51 -10.06
CA VAL A 141 22.99 10.74 -10.86
C VAL A 141 22.78 11.97 -10.00
N ASP A 142 23.30 13.11 -10.46
CA ASP A 142 22.96 14.40 -9.87
C ASP A 142 21.47 14.72 -10.05
N THR A 143 20.87 15.39 -9.07
CA THR A 143 19.44 15.72 -9.12
C THR A 143 19.08 16.61 -10.30
N HIS A 144 20.01 17.50 -10.74
CA HIS A 144 19.79 18.33 -11.91
C HIS A 144 19.82 17.50 -13.20
N GLU A 145 20.79 16.58 -13.34
CA GLU A 145 20.85 15.63 -14.46
C GLU A 145 19.56 14.78 -14.53
N ALA A 146 19.07 14.28 -13.39
CA ALA A 146 17.81 13.52 -13.36
C ALA A 146 16.63 14.33 -13.90
N ARG A 147 16.51 15.60 -13.50
CA ARG A 147 15.45 16.50 -13.98
C ARG A 147 15.53 16.76 -15.48
N GLU A 148 16.72 16.94 -16.04
CA GLU A 148 16.91 17.09 -17.50
C GLU A 148 16.44 15.84 -18.24
N ARG A 149 16.78 14.63 -17.73
CA ARG A 149 16.33 13.35 -18.30
C ARG A 149 14.83 13.21 -18.26
N PHE A 150 14.17 13.55 -17.14
CA PHE A 150 12.72 13.51 -17.05
C PHE A 150 12.04 14.44 -18.06
N ARG A 151 12.60 15.64 -18.30
CA ARG A 151 12.07 16.55 -19.35
C ARG A 151 12.23 15.98 -20.74
N LEU A 152 13.38 15.37 -21.04
CA LEU A 152 13.63 14.73 -22.34
C LEU A 152 12.65 13.58 -22.62
N HIS A 153 12.25 12.84 -21.56
CA HIS A 153 11.30 11.75 -21.66
C HIS A 153 9.83 12.16 -21.42
N GLY A 154 9.53 13.47 -21.37
CA GLY A 154 8.16 13.96 -21.15
C GLY A 154 7.59 13.76 -19.74
N MET A 155 8.39 13.31 -18.79
CA MET A 155 7.99 13.04 -17.38
C MET A 155 7.96 14.34 -16.57
N THR A 156 7.04 15.24 -16.91
CA THR A 156 6.95 16.59 -16.34
C THR A 156 6.60 16.59 -14.85
N ASP A 157 5.80 15.66 -14.40
CA ASP A 157 5.44 15.44 -13.01
C ASP A 157 6.68 15.13 -12.14
N LYS A 158 7.59 14.31 -12.64
CA LYS A 158 8.86 13.98 -11.97
C LYS A 158 9.85 15.16 -11.98
N ASP A 159 9.99 15.90 -13.09
CA ASP A 159 10.78 17.14 -13.07
C ASP A 159 10.27 18.12 -12.01
N ARG A 160 8.95 18.32 -11.92
CA ARG A 160 8.32 19.19 -10.92
C ARG A 160 8.55 18.67 -9.50
N LEU A 161 8.38 17.37 -9.25
CA LEU A 161 8.62 16.75 -7.95
C LEU A 161 10.06 16.99 -7.48
N PHE A 162 11.02 16.83 -8.38
CA PHE A 162 12.45 16.93 -8.06
C PHE A 162 12.93 18.37 -7.83
N ARG A 163 12.15 19.41 -8.17
CA ARG A 163 12.44 20.80 -7.78
C ARG A 163 12.46 20.99 -6.27
N TYR A 164 11.67 20.19 -5.53
CA TYR A 164 11.53 20.29 -4.08
C TYR A 164 12.44 19.34 -3.32
N ARG A 165 13.20 18.51 -4.02
CA ARG A 165 14.06 17.53 -3.39
C ARG A 165 15.37 18.17 -2.95
N ARG A 166 15.72 17.99 -1.66
CA ARG A 166 16.91 18.59 -1.04
C ARG A 166 18.18 17.71 -1.11
N VAL A 167 18.14 16.58 -1.82
CA VAL A 167 19.30 15.69 -1.99
C VAL A 167 20.01 16.01 -3.28
N SER A 168 21.35 15.99 -3.25
CA SER A 168 22.18 16.25 -4.42
C SER A 168 22.19 15.12 -5.43
N ARG A 169 21.93 13.89 -5.00
CA ARG A 169 21.97 12.70 -5.86
C ARG A 169 20.73 11.84 -5.69
N VAL A 170 20.30 11.22 -6.79
CA VAL A 170 19.16 10.30 -6.84
C VAL A 170 19.52 9.06 -7.64
N ASN A 171 18.78 7.96 -7.38
CA ASN A 171 18.97 6.72 -8.12
C ASN A 171 17.93 6.63 -9.23
N LEU A 172 18.39 6.50 -10.46
CA LEU A 172 17.58 6.12 -11.61
C LEU A 172 17.79 4.64 -11.89
N TYR A 173 16.74 3.99 -12.34
CA TYR A 173 16.77 2.63 -12.83
C TYR A 173 16.56 2.63 -14.34
N SER A 174 17.40 1.87 -15.06
CA SER A 174 17.27 1.71 -16.50
C SER A 174 16.97 0.25 -16.85
N LEU A 175 16.08 0.08 -17.81
CA LEU A 175 15.70 -1.16 -18.45
C LEU A 175 15.87 -1.00 -19.97
N GLY A 176 17.04 -1.35 -20.49
CA GLY A 176 17.43 -0.99 -21.85
C GLY A 176 17.52 0.52 -22.02
N ASP A 177 16.77 1.05 -22.97
CA ASP A 177 16.66 2.47 -23.31
C ASP A 177 15.69 3.28 -22.42
N PHE A 178 14.87 2.62 -21.63
CA PHE A 178 13.92 3.25 -20.73
C PHE A 178 14.54 3.52 -19.36
N GLU A 179 14.40 4.74 -18.85
CA GLU A 179 14.85 5.14 -17.50
C GLU A 179 13.72 5.72 -16.68
N ASP A 180 13.67 5.35 -15.41
CA ASP A 180 12.71 5.92 -14.47
C ASP A 180 13.25 5.98 -13.04
N TYR A 181 12.55 6.72 -12.17
CA TYR A 181 12.85 6.87 -10.76
C TYR A 181 11.96 5.96 -9.91
N TYR A 182 12.61 5.14 -9.09
CA TYR A 182 11.93 4.35 -8.06
C TYR A 182 12.66 4.45 -6.72
N TYR A 183 11.90 4.44 -5.64
CA TYR A 183 12.44 4.40 -4.29
C TYR A 183 12.48 2.96 -3.79
N GLY A 184 13.68 2.40 -3.64
CA GLY A 184 13.90 1.04 -3.15
C GLY A 184 14.84 0.23 -4.04
N PHE A 185 14.70 -1.09 -3.99
CA PHE A 185 15.54 -2.05 -4.70
C PHE A 185 14.77 -2.67 -5.87
N MET A 186 15.50 -3.15 -6.89
CA MET A 186 14.98 -3.87 -8.05
C MET A 186 15.60 -5.26 -8.15
N THR A 187 14.95 -6.17 -8.89
CA THR A 187 15.53 -7.47 -9.27
C THR A 187 16.75 -7.29 -10.14
N TYR A 188 17.57 -8.33 -10.27
CA TYR A 188 18.78 -8.29 -11.07
C TYR A 188 18.49 -8.04 -12.55
N ASP A 189 17.51 -8.75 -13.09
CA ASP A 189 17.02 -8.62 -14.46
C ASP A 189 15.53 -8.96 -14.54
N THR A 190 14.97 -8.94 -15.74
CA THR A 190 13.54 -9.22 -16.00
C THR A 190 13.19 -10.71 -15.91
N SER A 191 14.14 -11.64 -15.92
CA SER A 191 13.84 -13.09 -15.85
C SER A 191 13.15 -13.51 -14.55
N TYR A 192 13.25 -12.69 -13.51
CA TYR A 192 12.53 -12.84 -12.23
C TYR A 192 11.03 -12.55 -12.35
N LEU A 193 10.59 -11.79 -13.37
CA LEU A 193 9.26 -11.19 -13.47
C LEU A 193 8.30 -12.05 -14.30
N LYS A 194 8.25 -13.35 -14.02
CA LYS A 194 7.52 -14.35 -14.84
C LYS A 194 6.01 -14.32 -14.62
N TYR A 195 5.56 -13.96 -13.44
CA TYR A 195 4.20 -14.19 -12.98
C TYR A 195 3.45 -12.87 -12.86
N PHE A 196 2.58 -12.57 -13.80
CA PHE A 196 1.70 -11.40 -13.82
C PHE A 196 0.55 -11.62 -14.79
N ASP A 197 -0.48 -10.78 -14.65
CA ASP A 197 -1.56 -10.67 -15.62
C ASP A 197 -2.01 -9.22 -15.78
N LEU A 198 -2.66 -8.91 -16.90
CA LEU A 198 -3.22 -7.58 -17.21
C LEU A 198 -4.67 -7.73 -17.62
N TYR A 199 -5.55 -6.94 -17.03
CA TYR A 199 -6.96 -6.89 -17.44
C TYR A 199 -7.54 -5.50 -17.31
N LEU A 200 -8.48 -5.17 -18.21
CA LEU A 200 -9.21 -3.91 -18.18
C LEU A 200 -10.08 -3.82 -16.93
N TYR A 201 -10.09 -2.64 -16.32
CA TYR A 201 -10.98 -2.34 -15.23
C TYR A 201 -11.27 -0.84 -15.18
N ASP A 202 -12.56 -0.46 -15.09
CA ASP A 202 -13.02 0.93 -15.13
C ASP A 202 -12.43 1.68 -16.36
N ASP A 203 -11.84 2.85 -16.17
CA ASP A 203 -11.18 3.66 -17.20
C ASP A 203 -9.67 3.36 -17.37
N GLY A 204 -9.21 2.25 -16.80
CA GLY A 204 -7.82 1.85 -16.81
C GLY A 204 -7.65 0.33 -16.87
N PHE A 205 -6.62 -0.16 -16.22
CA PHE A 205 -6.32 -1.58 -16.13
C PHE A 205 -5.61 -1.95 -14.83
N VAL A 206 -5.63 -3.21 -14.49
CA VAL A 206 -4.94 -3.75 -13.32
C VAL A 206 -3.76 -4.60 -13.76
N LEU A 207 -2.60 -4.34 -13.17
CA LEU A 207 -1.46 -5.25 -13.15
C LEU A 207 -1.65 -6.20 -11.97
N GLN A 208 -2.09 -7.41 -12.25
CA GLN A 208 -2.25 -8.48 -11.26
C GLN A 208 -0.92 -9.15 -11.00
N MET A 209 -0.60 -9.44 -9.73
CA MET A 209 0.68 -9.97 -9.30
C MET A 209 0.50 -11.13 -8.33
N PRO A 210 1.50 -12.02 -8.19
CA PRO A 210 1.52 -13.02 -7.14
C PRO A 210 1.40 -12.41 -5.75
N GLU A 211 0.86 -13.18 -4.82
CA GLU A 211 0.92 -12.86 -3.40
C GLU A 211 2.24 -13.36 -2.77
N LYS A 212 2.67 -12.72 -1.69
CA LYS A 212 3.90 -13.10 -0.98
C LYS A 212 3.94 -14.58 -0.58
N LYS A 213 2.79 -15.14 -0.18
CA LYS A 213 2.68 -16.55 0.23
C LYS A 213 2.79 -17.53 -0.93
N ALA A 214 2.48 -17.10 -2.15
CA ALA A 214 2.51 -17.91 -3.38
C ALA A 214 3.16 -17.13 -4.53
N PRO A 215 4.49 -16.89 -4.49
CA PRO A 215 5.18 -15.97 -5.40
C PRO A 215 5.25 -16.46 -6.86
N GLU A 216 4.86 -17.69 -7.12
CA GLU A 216 4.84 -18.30 -8.47
C GLU A 216 3.42 -18.48 -9.01
N THR A 217 2.41 -17.94 -8.34
CA THR A 217 1.01 -18.09 -8.76
C THR A 217 0.34 -16.73 -8.81
N VAL A 218 -0.21 -16.37 -9.96
CA VAL A 218 -1.06 -15.18 -10.09
C VAL A 218 -2.47 -15.56 -9.64
N PRO A 219 -2.99 -14.95 -8.55
CA PRO A 219 -4.32 -15.26 -8.08
C PRO A 219 -5.39 -14.75 -9.07
N ALA A 220 -6.58 -15.30 -9.00
CA ALA A 220 -7.72 -14.74 -9.73
C ALA A 220 -7.99 -13.30 -9.27
N ALA A 221 -8.51 -12.48 -10.18
CA ALA A 221 -8.87 -11.11 -9.87
C ALA A 221 -9.86 -11.05 -8.69
N ASN A 222 -9.45 -10.39 -7.62
CA ASN A 222 -10.24 -10.23 -6.39
C ASN A 222 -10.31 -8.76 -6.00
N LEU A 223 -11.02 -7.99 -6.81
CA LEU A 223 -11.28 -6.58 -6.53
C LEU A 223 -12.55 -6.44 -5.70
N SER A 224 -12.47 -5.64 -4.65
CA SER A 224 -13.66 -5.14 -3.97
C SER A 224 -14.18 -3.89 -4.69
N PRO A 225 -15.32 -3.96 -5.41
CA PRO A 225 -15.82 -2.81 -6.16
C PRO A 225 -16.08 -1.58 -5.28
N LYS A 226 -16.56 -1.79 -4.04
CA LYS A 226 -16.80 -0.69 -3.09
C LYS A 226 -15.52 0.01 -2.66
N VAL A 227 -14.46 -0.76 -2.34
CA VAL A 227 -13.16 -0.20 -1.98
C VAL A 227 -12.57 0.56 -3.16
N PHE A 228 -12.61 -0.02 -4.36
CA PHE A 228 -12.16 0.63 -5.58
C PHE A 228 -12.86 1.97 -5.80
N GLN A 229 -14.20 2.00 -5.71
CA GLN A 229 -14.98 3.23 -5.89
C GLN A 229 -14.60 4.33 -4.89
N VAL A 230 -14.38 3.95 -3.62
CA VAL A 230 -13.95 4.91 -2.58
C VAL A 230 -12.56 5.47 -2.88
N GLN A 231 -11.63 4.65 -3.34
CA GLN A 231 -10.30 5.10 -3.74
C GLN A 231 -10.35 6.05 -4.95
N ARG A 232 -11.15 5.71 -5.97
CA ARG A 232 -11.39 6.61 -7.14
C ARG A 232 -12.06 7.92 -6.74
N GLU A 233 -13.00 7.88 -5.80
CA GLU A 233 -13.62 9.11 -5.27
C GLU A 233 -12.60 9.99 -4.56
N SER A 234 -11.70 9.40 -3.78
CA SER A 234 -10.62 10.13 -3.09
C SER A 234 -9.66 10.80 -4.09
N GLU A 235 -9.34 10.13 -5.19
CA GLU A 235 -8.50 10.72 -6.25
C GLU A 235 -9.20 11.88 -6.96
N ARG A 236 -10.49 11.73 -7.29
CA ARG A 236 -11.29 12.82 -7.88
C ARG A 236 -11.34 14.06 -6.99
N TRP A 237 -11.34 13.87 -5.67
CA TRP A 237 -11.22 15.00 -4.74
C TRP A 237 -9.86 15.69 -4.88
N GLY A 238 -8.78 14.94 -5.02
CA GLY A 238 -7.45 15.49 -5.32
C GLY A 238 -7.45 16.29 -6.62
N GLU A 239 -8.00 15.73 -7.68
CA GLU A 239 -8.12 16.38 -9.01
C GLU A 239 -8.95 17.68 -8.93
N GLN A 240 -10.10 17.66 -8.25
CA GLN A 240 -10.94 18.85 -8.04
C GLN A 240 -10.21 19.97 -7.28
N MET A 241 -9.32 19.60 -6.36
CA MET A 241 -8.46 20.55 -5.66
C MET A 241 -7.23 20.96 -6.47
N GLY A 242 -7.03 20.39 -7.68
CA GLY A 242 -5.83 20.60 -8.48
C GLY A 242 -4.57 20.01 -7.85
N ILE A 243 -4.70 18.86 -7.19
CA ILE A 243 -3.63 18.12 -6.52
C ILE A 243 -3.73 16.65 -6.94
N SER A 244 -3.17 16.34 -8.09
CA SER A 244 -3.11 14.97 -8.59
C SER A 244 -1.77 14.29 -8.28
N THR A 245 -0.75 15.06 -7.94
CA THR A 245 0.59 14.56 -7.66
C THR A 245 1.21 15.19 -6.41
N VAL A 246 2.25 14.57 -5.85
CA VAL A 246 3.04 15.15 -4.76
C VAL A 246 3.71 16.48 -5.21
N ALA A 247 4.00 16.63 -6.48
CA ALA A 247 4.52 17.88 -7.03
C ALA A 247 3.51 19.03 -6.89
N ASP A 248 2.22 18.77 -7.18
CA ASP A 248 1.15 19.75 -7.02
C ASP A 248 0.99 20.16 -5.54
N LEU A 249 1.04 19.17 -4.64
CA LEU A 249 0.99 19.41 -3.20
C LEU A 249 2.16 20.32 -2.75
N ASN A 250 3.38 20.00 -3.16
CA ASN A 250 4.57 20.80 -2.86
C ASN A 250 4.45 22.24 -3.38
N GLU A 251 3.91 22.42 -4.58
CA GLU A 251 3.66 23.77 -5.14
C GLU A 251 2.63 24.55 -4.32
N ARG A 252 1.55 23.91 -3.87
CA ARG A 252 0.54 24.55 -2.99
C ARG A 252 1.14 24.99 -1.65
N ILE A 253 1.95 24.11 -1.04
CA ILE A 253 2.65 24.41 0.21
C ILE A 253 3.58 25.61 0.04
N THR A 254 4.41 25.62 -0.99
CA THR A 254 5.39 26.70 -1.23
C THR A 254 4.74 28.04 -1.61
N LYS A 255 3.55 28.01 -2.23
CA LYS A 255 2.75 29.20 -2.54
C LYS A 255 1.93 29.71 -1.35
N GLY A 256 1.97 29.04 -0.17
CA GLY A 256 1.24 29.43 1.03
C GLY A 256 -0.26 29.08 1.03
N ASN A 257 -0.72 28.29 0.06
CA ASN A 257 -2.16 27.99 -0.12
C ASN A 257 -2.60 26.71 0.63
N ILE A 258 -1.77 26.19 1.54
CA ILE A 258 -2.04 24.94 2.26
C ILE A 258 -3.29 25.04 3.17
N GLN A 259 -3.51 26.17 3.83
CA GLN A 259 -4.67 26.36 4.70
C GLN A 259 -5.99 26.26 3.95
N GLN A 260 -6.09 26.93 2.79
CA GLN A 260 -7.29 26.84 1.96
C GLN A 260 -7.56 25.41 1.52
N MET A 261 -6.51 24.68 1.14
CA MET A 261 -6.62 23.27 0.76
C MET A 261 -7.14 22.41 1.91
N MET A 262 -6.63 22.60 3.13
CA MET A 262 -7.09 21.88 4.31
C MET A 262 -8.57 22.14 4.58
N LEU A 263 -9.01 23.40 4.53
CA LEU A 263 -10.43 23.76 4.73
C LEU A 263 -11.34 23.12 3.66
N ILE A 264 -10.90 23.07 2.39
CA ILE A 264 -11.66 22.41 1.33
C ILE A 264 -11.75 20.90 1.59
N ALA A 265 -10.64 20.25 1.97
CA ALA A 265 -10.63 18.83 2.29
C ALA A 265 -11.54 18.49 3.48
N GLU A 266 -11.51 19.32 4.53
CA GLU A 266 -12.41 19.19 5.69
C GLU A 266 -13.88 19.36 5.28
N ALA A 267 -14.20 20.36 4.45
CA ALA A 267 -15.56 20.58 3.97
C ALA A 267 -16.08 19.41 3.13
N LEU A 268 -15.25 18.82 2.25
CA LEU A 268 -15.60 17.62 1.48
C LEU A 268 -15.87 16.41 2.39
N GLN A 269 -15.05 16.23 3.43
CA GLN A 269 -15.24 15.19 4.42
C GLN A 269 -16.55 15.36 5.18
N GLU A 270 -16.83 16.58 5.69
CA GLU A 270 -18.09 16.86 6.37
C GLU A 270 -19.31 16.65 5.49
N GLN A 271 -19.25 17.08 4.24
CA GLN A 271 -20.34 16.84 3.29
C GLN A 271 -20.60 15.34 3.11
N LYS A 272 -19.55 14.51 3.10
CA LYS A 272 -19.70 13.05 2.98
C LYS A 272 -20.32 12.44 4.23
N ILE A 273 -19.90 12.89 5.41
CA ILE A 273 -20.48 12.43 6.68
C ILE A 273 -21.95 12.84 6.80
N ALA A 274 -22.29 14.07 6.41
CA ALA A 274 -23.68 14.55 6.39
C ALA A 274 -24.57 13.68 5.47
N LYS A 275 -24.11 13.33 4.27
CA LYS A 275 -24.84 12.41 3.37
C LYS A 275 -25.05 11.03 3.98
N ILE A 276 -24.08 10.51 4.72
CA ILE A 276 -24.23 9.23 5.42
C ILE A 276 -25.26 9.35 6.53
N ALA A 277 -25.24 10.44 7.31
CA ALA A 277 -26.23 10.68 8.35
C ALA A 277 -27.67 10.81 7.79
N GLU A 278 -27.83 11.52 6.67
CA GLU A 278 -29.11 11.59 5.94
C GLU A 278 -29.64 10.20 5.57
N GLN A 279 -28.78 9.37 4.94
CA GLN A 279 -29.15 8.00 4.56
C GLN A 279 -29.53 7.12 5.76
N ILE A 280 -28.90 7.32 6.92
CA ILE A 280 -29.25 6.63 8.16
C ILE A 280 -30.59 7.12 8.68
N ALA A 281 -30.81 8.44 8.73
CA ALA A 281 -32.03 9.05 9.22
C ALA A 281 -33.28 8.66 8.39
N GLU A 282 -33.13 8.50 7.07
CA GLU A 282 -34.19 8.01 6.19
C GLU A 282 -34.58 6.55 6.49
N ARG A 283 -33.67 5.74 7.02
CA ARG A 283 -33.88 4.32 7.35
C ARG A 283 -34.39 4.15 8.77
N LYS A 284 -35.66 4.44 9.02
CA LYS A 284 -36.29 4.41 10.36
C LYS A 284 -36.10 3.11 11.15
N GLN A 285 -35.84 1.98 10.48
CA GLN A 285 -35.62 0.66 11.08
C GLN A 285 -34.19 0.47 11.59
N VAL A 286 -33.21 1.33 11.20
CA VAL A 286 -31.83 1.21 11.66
C VAL A 286 -31.74 1.54 13.13
N LYS A 287 -31.21 0.62 13.94
CA LYS A 287 -30.97 0.79 15.37
C LYS A 287 -29.48 0.84 15.70
N PHE A 288 -28.67 0.12 14.92
CA PHE A 288 -27.22 0.09 15.08
C PHE A 288 -26.51 0.52 13.81
N VAL A 289 -25.44 1.28 13.96
CA VAL A 289 -24.49 1.62 12.91
C VAL A 289 -23.12 1.12 13.35
N LEU A 290 -22.61 0.12 12.66
CA LEU A 290 -21.31 -0.49 12.95
C LEU A 290 -20.21 0.21 12.16
N ILE A 291 -19.19 0.73 12.84
CA ILE A 291 -18.06 1.42 12.25
C ILE A 291 -16.82 0.55 12.43
N ALA A 292 -16.33 -0.03 11.35
CA ALA A 292 -15.14 -0.87 11.34
C ALA A 292 -14.00 -0.20 10.56
N GLY A 293 -12.78 -0.54 10.91
CA GLY A 293 -11.58 -0.07 10.23
C GLY A 293 -10.30 -0.45 11.01
N PRO A 294 -9.13 -0.39 10.37
CA PRO A 294 -7.87 -0.76 11.02
C PRO A 294 -7.52 0.18 12.18
N SER A 295 -6.53 -0.20 12.98
CA SER A 295 -6.03 0.64 14.06
C SER A 295 -5.57 2.00 13.52
N SER A 296 -5.78 3.07 14.28
CA SER A 296 -5.45 4.45 13.92
C SER A 296 -6.11 4.99 12.64
N SER A 297 -7.17 4.35 12.13
CA SER A 297 -7.90 4.81 10.93
C SER A 297 -8.86 5.99 11.18
N GLY A 298 -8.97 6.47 12.42
CA GLY A 298 -9.86 7.58 12.78
C GLY A 298 -11.31 7.16 13.07
N LYS A 299 -11.59 5.89 13.38
CA LYS A 299 -12.94 5.39 13.73
C LYS A 299 -13.65 6.25 14.78
N THR A 300 -12.97 6.56 15.88
CA THR A 300 -13.54 7.35 16.97
C THR A 300 -13.88 8.77 16.51
N THR A 301 -13.01 9.43 15.77
CA THR A 301 -13.26 10.76 15.21
C THR A 301 -14.44 10.74 14.26
N PHE A 302 -14.50 9.76 13.37
CA PHE A 302 -15.62 9.57 12.44
C PHE A 302 -16.93 9.32 13.19
N CYS A 303 -16.93 8.45 14.22
CA CYS A 303 -18.09 8.17 15.06
C CYS A 303 -18.64 9.45 15.70
N ASN A 304 -17.78 10.25 16.31
CA ASN A 304 -18.18 11.52 16.95
C ASN A 304 -18.75 12.52 15.94
N ARG A 305 -18.13 12.67 14.76
CA ARG A 305 -18.61 13.56 13.70
C ARG A 305 -19.96 13.08 13.14
N LEU A 306 -20.11 11.76 12.92
CA LEU A 306 -21.37 11.17 12.47
C LEU A 306 -22.47 11.38 13.51
N SER A 307 -22.16 11.23 14.81
CA SER A 307 -23.11 11.47 15.90
C SER A 307 -23.63 12.91 15.88
N ILE A 308 -22.76 13.89 15.66
CA ILE A 308 -23.16 15.31 15.53
C ILE A 308 -24.13 15.49 14.36
N GLN A 309 -23.82 14.91 13.20
CA GLN A 309 -24.68 14.99 12.02
C GLN A 309 -26.02 14.28 12.23
N LEU A 310 -26.04 13.12 12.90
CA LEU A 310 -27.28 12.42 13.25
C LEU A 310 -28.13 13.25 14.23
N SER A 311 -27.50 13.91 15.21
CA SER A 311 -28.21 14.83 16.12
C SER A 311 -28.84 16.03 15.39
N ALA A 312 -28.18 16.53 14.34
CA ALA A 312 -28.76 17.55 13.45
C ALA A 312 -30.01 17.09 12.70
N HIS A 313 -30.17 15.78 12.49
CA HIS A 313 -31.38 15.15 11.97
C HIS A 313 -32.42 14.79 13.06
N GLY A 314 -32.21 15.23 14.31
CA GLY A 314 -33.14 14.97 15.42
C GLY A 314 -33.05 13.57 16.03
N LEU A 315 -31.98 12.85 15.74
CA LEU A 315 -31.70 11.54 16.34
C LEU A 315 -30.81 11.73 17.58
N THR A 316 -30.88 10.77 18.49
CA THR A 316 -30.02 10.74 19.70
C THR A 316 -29.08 9.55 19.60
N PRO A 317 -27.89 9.70 18.97
CA PRO A 317 -26.92 8.62 18.86
C PRO A 317 -26.17 8.40 20.18
N HIS A 318 -25.88 7.13 20.49
CA HIS A 318 -25.08 6.73 21.64
C HIS A 318 -23.82 6.00 21.16
N PRO A 319 -22.64 6.65 21.11
CA PRO A 319 -21.39 6.00 20.73
C PRO A 319 -20.99 4.93 21.76
N ILE A 320 -20.75 3.71 21.26
CA ILE A 320 -20.30 2.57 22.08
C ILE A 320 -19.00 2.06 21.49
N SER A 321 -17.93 2.02 22.30
CA SER A 321 -16.66 1.45 21.89
C SER A 321 -16.63 -0.06 22.19
N LEU A 322 -16.42 -0.89 21.16
CA LEU A 322 -16.23 -2.32 21.33
C LEU A 322 -14.97 -2.65 22.13
N ASP A 323 -13.99 -1.76 22.14
CA ASP A 323 -12.76 -1.95 22.93
C ASP A 323 -13.04 -2.06 24.43
N ASN A 324 -14.15 -1.52 24.92
CA ASN A 324 -14.57 -1.65 26.31
C ASN A 324 -15.04 -3.06 26.67
N TYR A 325 -15.36 -3.87 25.69
CA TYR A 325 -15.82 -5.27 25.85
C TYR A 325 -14.69 -6.31 25.80
N TYR A 326 -13.41 -5.88 25.69
CA TYR A 326 -12.30 -6.83 25.81
C TYR A 326 -12.37 -7.58 27.15
N VAL A 327 -12.05 -8.89 27.11
CA VAL A 327 -11.75 -9.67 28.32
C VAL A 327 -10.48 -9.11 28.98
N ASN A 328 -10.21 -9.45 30.25
CA ASN A 328 -8.95 -8.99 30.84
C ASN A 328 -7.75 -9.51 30.01
N ARG A 329 -6.68 -8.72 29.97
CA ARG A 329 -5.50 -9.07 29.16
C ARG A 329 -4.97 -10.48 29.43
N VAL A 330 -5.03 -10.92 30.70
CA VAL A 330 -4.55 -12.25 31.07
C VAL A 330 -5.41 -13.39 30.48
N ASP A 331 -6.65 -13.11 30.15
CA ASP A 331 -7.64 -14.03 29.62
C ASP A 331 -7.72 -13.95 28.07
N THR A 332 -7.00 -13.00 27.46
CA THR A 332 -6.96 -12.85 26.00
C THR A 332 -6.23 -14.05 25.36
N PRO A 333 -6.78 -14.65 24.28
CA PRO A 333 -6.12 -15.71 23.54
C PRO A 333 -4.73 -15.31 23.05
N ARG A 334 -3.90 -16.31 22.76
CA ARG A 334 -2.56 -16.08 22.20
C ARG A 334 -2.50 -16.57 20.77
N ASP A 335 -1.73 -15.84 19.94
CA ASP A 335 -1.44 -16.23 18.57
C ASP A 335 -0.42 -17.38 18.50
N GLU A 336 -0.06 -17.77 17.25
CA GLU A 336 0.92 -18.85 16.98
C GLU A 336 2.34 -18.54 17.52
N ASN A 337 2.64 -17.25 17.77
CA ASN A 337 3.93 -16.79 18.31
C ASN A 337 3.92 -16.69 19.85
N GLY A 338 2.77 -16.89 20.48
CA GLY A 338 2.58 -16.76 21.92
C GLY A 338 2.26 -15.35 22.40
N ASP A 339 2.05 -14.39 21.50
CA ASP A 339 1.62 -13.02 21.81
C ASP A 339 0.10 -12.96 21.99
N TYR A 340 -0.38 -11.96 22.74
CA TYR A 340 -1.83 -11.77 22.91
C TYR A 340 -2.48 -11.36 21.60
N ASP A 341 -3.47 -12.13 21.14
CA ASP A 341 -4.26 -11.85 19.95
C ASP A 341 -5.53 -11.03 20.29
N PHE A 342 -5.43 -9.73 20.14
CA PHE A 342 -6.56 -8.81 20.32
C PHE A 342 -7.47 -8.68 19.09
N GLU A 343 -7.11 -9.30 17.98
CA GLU A 343 -7.87 -9.24 16.72
C GLU A 343 -8.83 -10.43 16.57
N CYS A 344 -8.74 -11.44 17.42
CA CYS A 344 -9.66 -12.57 17.42
C CYS A 344 -10.98 -12.23 18.13
N LEU A 345 -12.03 -12.97 17.78
CA LEU A 345 -13.38 -12.76 18.34
C LEU A 345 -13.43 -13.04 19.84
N GLU A 346 -12.69 -14.03 20.29
CA GLU A 346 -12.62 -14.49 21.69
C GLU A 346 -11.91 -13.49 22.61
N ALA A 347 -11.24 -12.49 22.06
CA ALA A 347 -10.71 -11.37 22.83
C ALA A 347 -11.82 -10.46 23.38
N LEU A 348 -13.03 -10.54 22.83
CA LEU A 348 -14.22 -9.80 23.27
C LEU A 348 -15.13 -10.69 24.11
N ASP A 349 -15.76 -10.12 25.12
CA ASP A 349 -16.85 -10.73 25.87
C ASP A 349 -18.16 -10.61 25.06
N ILE A 350 -18.34 -11.55 24.14
CA ILE A 350 -19.48 -11.58 23.21
C ILE A 350 -20.81 -11.79 23.95
N GLU A 351 -20.81 -12.53 25.05
CA GLU A 351 -22.03 -12.76 25.83
C GLU A 351 -22.51 -11.46 26.47
N LEU A 352 -21.59 -10.71 27.11
CA LEU A 352 -21.87 -9.40 27.69
C LEU A 352 -22.32 -8.43 26.61
N LEU A 353 -21.62 -8.36 25.49
CA LEU A 353 -21.97 -7.48 24.38
C LEU A 353 -23.39 -7.77 23.85
N ASN A 354 -23.72 -9.02 23.58
CA ASN A 354 -25.02 -9.40 23.07
C ASN A 354 -26.15 -9.10 24.09
N ARG A 355 -25.90 -9.36 25.37
CA ARG A 355 -26.86 -9.03 26.44
C ARG A 355 -27.13 -7.52 26.47
N ASP A 356 -26.08 -6.72 26.51
CA ASP A 356 -26.18 -5.26 26.62
C ASP A 356 -26.84 -4.65 25.37
N MET A 357 -26.49 -5.13 24.17
CA MET A 357 -27.13 -4.67 22.92
C MET A 357 -28.60 -5.06 22.85
N THR A 358 -28.98 -6.24 23.35
CA THR A 358 -30.37 -6.68 23.42
C THR A 358 -31.17 -5.83 24.41
N ALA A 359 -30.62 -5.55 25.58
CA ALA A 359 -31.26 -4.70 26.59
C ALA A 359 -31.49 -3.26 26.05
N LEU A 360 -30.50 -2.69 25.37
CA LEU A 360 -30.64 -1.38 24.72
C LEU A 360 -31.72 -1.35 23.65
N LEU A 361 -31.86 -2.41 22.84
CA LEU A 361 -32.92 -2.54 21.85
C LEU A 361 -34.32 -2.59 22.49
N ASN A 362 -34.43 -3.15 23.67
CA ASN A 362 -35.66 -3.20 24.46
C ASN A 362 -35.95 -1.90 25.22
N GLY A 363 -35.07 -0.91 25.14
CA GLY A 363 -35.20 0.36 25.87
C GLY A 363 -34.82 0.28 27.35
N GLU A 364 -34.06 -0.74 27.73
CA GLU A 364 -33.59 -0.96 29.10
C GLU A 364 -32.31 -0.15 29.35
N ARG A 365 -32.09 0.23 30.59
CA ARG A 365 -30.84 0.88 31.01
C ARG A 365 -29.74 -0.16 31.13
N VAL A 366 -28.55 0.14 30.57
CA VAL A 366 -27.38 -0.75 30.58
C VAL A 366 -26.18 -0.02 31.17
N GLU A 367 -25.46 -0.68 32.05
CA GLU A 367 -24.15 -0.23 32.55
C GLU A 367 -23.06 -0.72 31.59
N LEU A 368 -22.51 0.20 30.80
CA LEU A 368 -21.47 -0.14 29.82
C LEU A 368 -20.15 -0.44 30.53
N PRO A 369 -19.42 -1.49 30.11
CA PRO A 369 -18.10 -1.77 30.66
C PRO A 369 -17.08 -0.71 30.22
N TYR A 370 -15.98 -0.63 30.97
CA TYR A 370 -14.83 0.19 30.64
C TYR A 370 -13.54 -0.64 30.69
N PHE A 371 -12.77 -0.66 29.62
CA PHE A 371 -11.50 -1.36 29.57
C PHE A 371 -10.33 -0.38 29.75
N ASN A 372 -9.51 -0.63 30.77
CA ASN A 372 -8.31 0.17 31.03
C ASN A 372 -7.09 -0.47 30.33
N PHE A 373 -6.69 0.13 29.22
CA PHE A 373 -5.54 -0.33 28.41
C PHE A 373 -4.20 -0.33 29.16
N LYS A 374 -4.04 0.55 30.16
CA LYS A 374 -2.79 0.58 30.96
C LYS A 374 -2.69 -0.61 31.88
N THR A 375 -3.76 -0.95 32.56
CA THR A 375 -3.79 -2.08 33.52
C THR A 375 -4.14 -3.40 32.86
N GLY A 376 -4.76 -3.38 31.68
CA GLY A 376 -5.28 -4.55 30.97
C GLY A 376 -6.47 -5.19 31.69
N LYS A 377 -7.24 -4.43 32.44
CA LYS A 377 -8.40 -4.90 33.19
C LYS A 377 -9.67 -4.20 32.74
N ARG A 378 -10.74 -4.97 32.64
CA ARG A 378 -12.10 -4.46 32.49
C ARG A 378 -12.69 -4.14 33.87
N CYS A 379 -13.25 -2.96 34.01
CA CYS A 379 -13.99 -2.53 35.18
C CYS A 379 -15.48 -2.47 34.81
N LEU A 380 -16.32 -3.11 35.62
CA LEU A 380 -17.76 -2.87 35.57
C LEU A 380 -17.96 -1.61 36.40
N LEU A 381 -17.95 -0.45 35.79
CA LEU A 381 -18.39 0.80 36.40
C LEU A 381 -18.22 1.97 35.43
N TYR A 382 -19.30 2.45 34.89
CA TYR A 382 -19.72 3.84 35.01
C TYR A 382 -21.18 3.89 34.56
N THR A 383 -22.05 4.28 35.47
CA THR A 383 -23.35 4.82 35.12
C THR A 383 -23.10 6.06 34.25
N SER A 384 -23.04 5.92 32.94
CA SER A 384 -23.33 7.04 32.08
C SER A 384 -24.86 7.22 32.22
N ASP A 385 -25.28 8.09 33.06
CA ASP A 385 -26.58 8.72 32.86
C ASP A 385 -26.46 9.43 31.53
N ALA A 386 -27.19 8.93 30.53
CA ALA A 386 -27.26 9.55 29.20
C ALA A 386 -27.89 10.97 29.27
N ALA A 387 -28.12 11.50 30.48
CA ALA A 387 -28.63 12.79 30.78
C ALA A 387 -27.58 13.82 31.27
N ASP A 388 -26.36 13.39 31.65
CA ASP A 388 -25.40 14.29 32.34
C ASP A 388 -24.13 14.62 31.57
N ASP A 389 -23.92 14.06 30.32
CA ASP A 389 -22.79 14.36 29.45
C ASP A 389 -23.22 15.03 28.12
N LEU A 390 -24.05 16.07 28.22
CA LEU A 390 -24.28 17.02 27.12
C LEU A 390 -23.57 18.34 27.42
#